data_c8162f1fa7094340ca45fe3b06d4d618
#
_entry.id   c8162f1fa7094340ca45fe3b06d4d618
#
_cell.length_a   1.000
_cell.length_b   1.000
_cell.length_c   1.000
_cell.angle_alpha   90.00
_cell.angle_beta   90.00
_cell.angle_gamma   90.00
#
_symmetry.space_group_name_H-M   'P 1'
#
loop_
_entity.id
_entity.type
_entity.pdbx_description
1 polymer ?
#
loop_
_entity_poly.entity_id
_entity_poly.type
_entity_poly.pdbx_seq_one_letter_code
_entity_poly.pdbx_strand_id
1 'polypeptide(L)'
;DTPGNFEDNDVFELDGYAYLVTKNNPSGDEFYVLNVADPENTSKESSLNIGGSVTSVIARGNYVYLSTHVNNAEFQIIDVSDKEYPAVIFKYDLDSNVDATDVAVDSNYAYIVQGDTMHSFDISNPTTAQYLSFIEVDDNTSKIFLSANYVYLATKDADKEMQIVSVATPTVMQLVGQYNLDGSLKGTDVAVRGSRAYLSTENSGSYPEFYIFDVSNPINPILLGEHEIGEMVHSFSIVGPYILLGTNFLNEELVVLDVSDPLVMIQVSGFNLTGYVLGMSANCSLIYAATSGNQEEFFIISTEVVNCEYADIGELESSTFDTGSDQVAYNWIAFTGTEPLDTSIRFQLATSNNSLGPWNFVGPDGTATSYYTDESGELINYTHHLNQRYMRYK
;
A
#
# COMPACT_ATOMS: atom_id res chain seq x y z
N ASP A 1 -12.86 -7.27 -20.96
CA ASP A 1 -13.45 -6.15 -21.72
C ASP A 1 -14.60 -5.53 -20.90
N THR A 2 -14.46 -4.27 -20.51
CA THR A 2 -15.51 -3.53 -19.79
C THR A 2 -16.57 -3.05 -20.80
N PRO A 3 -17.88 -3.06 -20.44
CA PRO A 3 -18.93 -2.60 -21.35
C PRO A 3 -18.75 -1.13 -21.72
N GLY A 4 -18.42 -0.85 -23.00
CA GLY A 4 -18.33 0.51 -23.54
C GLY A 4 -16.95 0.92 -24.06
N ASN A 5 -15.92 0.06 -23.98
CA ASN A 5 -14.53 0.32 -24.42
C ASN A 5 -13.95 1.59 -23.77
N PHE A 6 -13.95 1.66 -22.45
CA PHE A 6 -13.36 2.76 -21.69
C PHE A 6 -12.08 2.29 -21.01
N GLU A 7 -11.10 3.16 -20.91
CA GLU A 7 -9.84 2.87 -20.25
C GLU A 7 -10.06 2.56 -18.77
N ASP A 8 -9.49 1.46 -18.29
CA ASP A 8 -9.40 1.16 -16.87
C ASP A 8 -8.32 2.03 -16.23
N ASN A 9 -8.60 2.59 -15.06
CA ASN A 9 -7.69 3.49 -14.39
C ASN A 9 -6.87 2.78 -13.30
N ASP A 10 -7.52 1.91 -12.54
CA ASP A 10 -6.87 1.27 -11.40
C ASP A 10 -7.56 -0.05 -11.05
N VAL A 11 -6.85 -0.93 -10.35
CA VAL A 11 -7.36 -2.20 -9.86
C VAL A 11 -6.75 -2.56 -8.52
N PHE A 12 -7.56 -3.12 -7.64
CA PHE A 12 -7.10 -3.67 -6.36
C PHE A 12 -7.68 -5.07 -6.16
N GLU A 13 -6.81 -6.05 -5.93
CA GLU A 13 -7.23 -7.42 -5.61
C GLU A 13 -7.22 -7.64 -4.09
N LEU A 14 -8.30 -8.25 -3.58
CA LEU A 14 -8.41 -8.68 -2.20
C LEU A 14 -9.29 -9.94 -2.10
N ASP A 15 -8.75 -11.00 -1.48
CA ASP A 15 -9.47 -12.23 -1.14
C ASP A 15 -10.16 -12.90 -2.35
N GLY A 16 -9.50 -12.92 -3.52
CA GLY A 16 -9.99 -13.51 -4.75
C GLY A 16 -11.02 -12.67 -5.50
N TYR A 17 -11.16 -11.39 -5.15
CA TYR A 17 -11.95 -10.41 -5.88
C TYR A 17 -11.09 -9.25 -6.35
N ALA A 18 -11.19 -8.91 -7.64
CA ALA A 18 -10.60 -7.69 -8.17
C ALA A 18 -11.67 -6.59 -8.25
N TYR A 19 -11.35 -5.45 -7.69
CA TYR A 19 -12.13 -4.22 -7.77
C TYR A 19 -11.49 -3.34 -8.84
N LEU A 20 -12.15 -3.27 -9.99
CA LEU A 20 -11.67 -2.55 -11.16
C LEU A 20 -12.42 -1.24 -11.30
N VAL A 21 -11.70 -0.17 -11.59
CA VAL A 21 -12.30 1.17 -11.79
C VAL A 21 -11.88 1.80 -13.10
N THR A 22 -12.81 2.55 -13.70
CA THR A 22 -12.66 3.08 -15.05
C THR A 22 -12.79 4.59 -15.09
N LYS A 23 -12.39 5.16 -16.22
CA LYS A 23 -12.77 6.52 -16.61
C LYS A 23 -14.29 6.64 -16.76
N ASN A 24 -14.78 7.89 -16.77
CA ASN A 24 -16.20 8.19 -16.93
C ASN A 24 -16.79 7.46 -18.14
N ASN A 25 -17.75 6.60 -17.89
CA ASN A 25 -18.50 5.84 -18.87
C ASN A 25 -19.94 6.36 -18.96
N PRO A 26 -20.29 7.23 -19.91
CA PRO A 26 -21.63 7.81 -20.02
C PRO A 26 -22.76 6.78 -20.24
N SER A 27 -22.41 5.55 -20.56
CA SER A 27 -23.36 4.47 -20.87
C SER A 27 -23.19 3.22 -20.01
N GLY A 28 -22.31 3.25 -19.02
CA GLY A 28 -21.99 2.10 -18.17
C GLY A 28 -21.72 2.47 -16.72
N ASP A 29 -21.10 1.54 -16.04
CA ASP A 29 -20.67 1.68 -14.65
C ASP A 29 -19.16 1.96 -14.62
N GLU A 30 -18.68 2.61 -13.57
CA GLU A 30 -17.26 2.94 -13.38
C GLU A 30 -16.59 2.09 -12.29
N PHE A 31 -17.34 1.24 -11.62
CA PHE A 31 -16.83 0.32 -10.60
C PHE A 31 -17.32 -1.10 -10.88
N TYR A 32 -16.41 -2.07 -10.89
CA TYR A 32 -16.69 -3.48 -11.16
C TYR A 32 -16.14 -4.36 -10.05
N VAL A 33 -16.90 -5.38 -9.68
CA VAL A 33 -16.48 -6.48 -8.81
C VAL A 33 -16.33 -7.72 -9.68
N LEU A 34 -15.10 -8.21 -9.78
CA LEU A 34 -14.75 -9.40 -10.56
C LEU A 34 -14.32 -10.52 -9.62
N ASN A 35 -14.87 -11.71 -9.78
CA ASN A 35 -14.38 -12.91 -9.12
C ASN A 35 -13.15 -13.41 -9.89
N VAL A 36 -12.01 -13.42 -9.24
CA VAL A 36 -10.70 -13.80 -9.80
C VAL A 36 -10.04 -14.94 -9.02
N ALA A 37 -10.79 -15.60 -8.14
CA ALA A 37 -10.30 -16.73 -7.34
C ALA A 37 -9.82 -17.89 -8.22
N ASP A 38 -10.43 -18.07 -9.41
CA ASP A 38 -9.94 -18.93 -10.48
C ASP A 38 -9.57 -18.02 -11.68
N PRO A 39 -8.28 -17.75 -11.91
CA PRO A 39 -7.85 -16.84 -12.96
C PRO A 39 -8.15 -17.33 -14.39
N GLU A 40 -8.40 -18.64 -14.57
CA GLU A 40 -8.80 -19.19 -15.85
C GLU A 40 -10.32 -19.08 -16.13
N ASN A 41 -11.11 -18.83 -15.06
CA ASN A 41 -12.57 -18.75 -15.12
C ASN A 41 -13.10 -17.52 -14.37
N THR A 42 -12.61 -16.35 -14.71
CA THR A 42 -13.04 -15.10 -14.10
C THR A 42 -14.50 -14.76 -14.46
N SER A 43 -15.22 -14.15 -13.51
CA SER A 43 -16.60 -13.69 -13.74
C SER A 43 -16.83 -12.31 -13.15
N LYS A 44 -17.68 -11.52 -13.84
CA LYS A 44 -18.19 -10.29 -13.25
C LYS A 44 -19.32 -10.64 -12.28
N GLU A 45 -19.14 -10.31 -11.00
CA GLU A 45 -20.18 -10.47 -9.98
C GLU A 45 -21.19 -9.31 -10.03
N SER A 46 -20.66 -8.09 -10.09
CA SER A 46 -21.48 -6.88 -10.10
C SER A 46 -20.76 -5.68 -10.68
N SER A 47 -21.51 -4.59 -10.83
CA SER A 47 -20.94 -3.29 -11.16
C SER A 47 -21.82 -2.18 -10.58
N LEU A 48 -21.25 -0.98 -10.46
CA LEU A 48 -21.92 0.17 -9.88
C LEU A 48 -21.57 1.45 -10.63
N ASN A 49 -22.59 2.26 -10.94
CA ASN A 49 -22.38 3.58 -11.50
C ASN A 49 -22.00 4.55 -10.38
N ILE A 50 -20.81 5.12 -10.49
CA ILE A 50 -20.23 6.08 -9.54
C ILE A 50 -20.60 7.51 -9.92
N GLY A 51 -20.86 7.76 -11.20
CA GLY A 51 -21.29 9.04 -11.75
C GLY A 51 -20.16 9.89 -12.34
N GLY A 52 -18.97 9.33 -12.51
CA GLY A 52 -17.81 9.97 -13.12
C GLY A 52 -16.56 9.14 -12.99
N SER A 53 -15.45 9.60 -13.55
CA SER A 53 -14.17 8.87 -13.49
C SER A 53 -13.77 8.54 -12.07
N VAL A 54 -13.34 7.31 -11.85
CA VAL A 54 -12.69 6.87 -10.62
C VAL A 54 -11.18 6.82 -10.88
N THR A 55 -10.40 7.45 -10.04
CA THR A 55 -8.95 7.64 -10.24
C THR A 55 -8.11 6.62 -9.49
N SER A 56 -8.59 6.16 -8.34
CA SER A 56 -7.92 5.12 -7.58
C SER A 56 -8.91 4.31 -6.75
N VAL A 57 -8.53 3.07 -6.48
CA VAL A 57 -9.30 2.11 -5.71
C VAL A 57 -8.41 1.38 -4.72
N ILE A 58 -8.85 1.29 -3.47
CA ILE A 58 -8.22 0.44 -2.46
C ILE A 58 -9.30 -0.29 -1.67
N ALA A 59 -9.11 -1.59 -1.44
CA ALA A 59 -10.05 -2.40 -0.68
C ALA A 59 -9.45 -2.80 0.67
N ARG A 60 -10.29 -2.81 1.71
CA ARG A 60 -9.93 -3.30 3.03
C ARG A 60 -11.14 -3.96 3.72
N GLY A 61 -11.02 -5.25 4.01
CA GLY A 61 -12.12 -6.03 4.56
C GLY A 61 -13.36 -5.99 3.66
N ASN A 62 -14.48 -5.53 4.17
CA ASN A 62 -15.73 -5.45 3.42
C ASN A 62 -15.98 -4.09 2.76
N TYR A 63 -14.98 -3.22 2.69
CA TYR A 63 -15.14 -1.88 2.16
C TYR A 63 -14.13 -1.56 1.08
N VAL A 64 -14.58 -0.78 0.11
CA VAL A 64 -13.74 -0.20 -0.96
C VAL A 64 -13.79 1.31 -0.85
N TYR A 65 -12.65 1.94 -0.97
CA TYR A 65 -12.44 3.38 -0.86
C TYR A 65 -12.00 3.88 -2.23
N LEU A 66 -12.67 4.93 -2.70
CA LEU A 66 -12.45 5.50 -4.02
C LEU A 66 -12.07 6.98 -3.94
N SER A 67 -11.09 7.38 -4.74
CA SER A 67 -10.92 8.76 -5.17
C SER A 67 -11.55 8.95 -6.55
N THR A 68 -12.25 10.07 -6.76
CA THR A 68 -13.04 10.26 -7.97
C THR A 68 -13.00 11.69 -8.52
N HIS A 69 -13.37 11.84 -9.80
CA HIS A 69 -13.68 13.12 -10.44
C HIS A 69 -15.17 13.48 -10.37
N VAL A 70 -15.90 12.90 -9.44
CA VAL A 70 -17.33 13.24 -9.26
C VAL A 70 -17.44 14.50 -8.44
N ASN A 71 -17.83 15.60 -9.05
CA ASN A 71 -18.10 16.84 -8.33
C ASN A 71 -19.05 16.62 -7.15
N ASN A 72 -18.71 17.09 -5.97
CA ASN A 72 -19.41 16.91 -4.69
C ASN A 72 -19.37 15.48 -4.13
N ALA A 73 -18.45 14.62 -4.59
CA ALA A 73 -18.26 13.26 -4.08
C ALA A 73 -16.88 12.70 -4.43
N GLU A 74 -15.82 13.49 -4.24
CA GLU A 74 -14.45 13.15 -4.62
C GLU A 74 -13.90 11.97 -3.78
N PHE A 75 -14.44 11.77 -2.58
CA PHE A 75 -14.18 10.59 -1.75
C PHE A 75 -15.47 9.78 -1.55
N GLN A 76 -15.43 8.49 -1.88
CA GLN A 76 -16.57 7.59 -1.71
C GLN A 76 -16.14 6.28 -1.02
N ILE A 77 -17.06 5.71 -0.22
CA ILE A 77 -16.87 4.38 0.39
C ILE A 77 -18.01 3.47 -0.08
N ILE A 78 -17.66 2.28 -0.54
CA ILE A 78 -18.59 1.25 -1.00
C ILE A 78 -18.54 0.08 -0.01
N ASP A 79 -19.68 -0.38 0.45
CA ASP A 79 -19.84 -1.66 1.14
C ASP A 79 -19.89 -2.77 0.08
N VAL A 80 -18.95 -3.71 0.16
CA VAL A 80 -18.82 -4.87 -0.71
C VAL A 80 -18.91 -6.18 0.09
N SER A 81 -19.53 -6.15 1.27
CA SER A 81 -19.79 -7.36 2.08
C SER A 81 -20.63 -8.38 1.31
N ASP A 82 -21.56 -7.91 0.48
CA ASP A 82 -22.26 -8.69 -0.54
C ASP A 82 -21.69 -8.30 -1.92
N LYS A 83 -20.97 -9.23 -2.56
CA LYS A 83 -20.30 -8.99 -3.84
C LYS A 83 -21.26 -8.83 -5.02
N GLU A 84 -22.47 -9.36 -4.91
CA GLU A 84 -23.53 -9.24 -5.92
C GLU A 84 -24.29 -7.90 -5.82
N TYR A 85 -24.26 -7.26 -4.62
CA TYR A 85 -25.03 -6.04 -4.34
C TYR A 85 -24.19 -4.97 -3.63
N PRO A 86 -23.10 -4.47 -4.24
CA PRO A 86 -22.30 -3.40 -3.67
C PRO A 86 -23.12 -2.12 -3.52
N ALA A 87 -22.85 -1.36 -2.47
CA ALA A 87 -23.60 -0.12 -2.22
C ALA A 87 -22.68 1.02 -1.76
N VAL A 88 -22.86 2.20 -2.35
CA VAL A 88 -22.20 3.41 -1.84
C VAL A 88 -22.81 3.77 -0.50
N ILE A 89 -22.01 3.76 0.57
CA ILE A 89 -22.45 4.03 1.95
C ILE A 89 -22.02 5.39 2.47
N PHE A 90 -21.02 6.00 1.83
CA PHE A 90 -20.48 7.30 2.21
C PHE A 90 -20.02 8.06 0.96
N LYS A 91 -20.26 9.37 0.95
CA LYS A 91 -19.75 10.33 -0.04
C LYS A 91 -19.32 11.60 0.66
N TYR A 92 -18.24 12.19 0.22
CA TYR A 92 -17.77 13.45 0.76
C TYR A 92 -17.30 14.40 -0.37
N ASP A 93 -17.73 15.65 -0.25
CA ASP A 93 -17.35 16.77 -1.11
C ASP A 93 -16.13 17.48 -0.49
N LEU A 94 -15.02 17.50 -1.20
CA LEU A 94 -13.77 18.15 -0.76
C LEU A 94 -13.76 19.67 -1.01
N ASP A 95 -14.93 20.26 -1.27
CA ASP A 95 -15.16 21.72 -1.40
C ASP A 95 -14.27 22.43 -2.45
N SER A 96 -13.81 21.73 -3.47
CA SER A 96 -13.05 22.32 -4.57
C SER A 96 -13.54 21.81 -5.93
N ASN A 97 -13.15 22.50 -7.01
CA ASN A 97 -13.39 22.00 -8.37
C ASN A 97 -12.15 21.26 -8.90
N VAL A 98 -11.30 20.75 -8.01
CA VAL A 98 -10.13 19.95 -8.35
C VAL A 98 -10.47 18.50 -8.10
N ASP A 99 -10.11 17.63 -9.02
CA ASP A 99 -10.36 16.19 -8.93
C ASP A 99 -9.45 15.53 -7.90
N ALA A 100 -9.96 14.56 -7.14
CA ALA A 100 -9.13 13.72 -6.30
C ALA A 100 -8.32 12.73 -7.17
N THR A 101 -7.05 12.54 -6.85
CA THR A 101 -6.13 11.73 -7.65
C THR A 101 -5.84 10.36 -7.04
N ASP A 102 -5.78 10.25 -5.72
CA ASP A 102 -5.45 8.99 -5.06
C ASP A 102 -5.97 8.90 -3.63
N VAL A 103 -6.06 7.66 -3.10
CA VAL A 103 -6.53 7.36 -1.76
C VAL A 103 -5.68 6.26 -1.12
N ALA A 104 -5.30 6.46 0.15
CA ALA A 104 -4.64 5.44 0.96
C ALA A 104 -5.36 5.27 2.30
N VAL A 105 -5.46 4.03 2.80
CA VAL A 105 -6.21 3.74 4.02
C VAL A 105 -5.46 2.78 4.95
N ASP A 106 -5.68 2.94 6.25
CA ASP A 106 -5.41 1.90 7.25
C ASP A 106 -6.73 1.42 7.89
N SER A 107 -6.66 0.82 9.08
CA SER A 107 -7.86 0.32 9.77
C SER A 107 -8.80 1.42 10.27
N ASN A 108 -8.29 2.63 10.49
CA ASN A 108 -9.02 3.70 11.17
C ASN A 108 -9.07 4.99 10.36
N TYR A 109 -8.14 5.20 9.44
CA TYR A 109 -7.98 6.47 8.73
C TYR A 109 -7.86 6.30 7.23
N ALA A 110 -8.40 7.28 6.51
CA ALA A 110 -8.20 7.44 5.07
C ALA A 110 -7.51 8.79 4.80
N TYR A 111 -6.63 8.78 3.80
CA TYR A 111 -5.94 9.97 3.30
C TYR A 111 -6.23 10.07 1.81
N ILE A 112 -6.68 11.24 1.38
CA ILE A 112 -7.07 11.51 0.00
C ILE A 112 -6.31 12.73 -0.48
N VAL A 113 -5.76 12.68 -1.67
CA VAL A 113 -5.09 13.82 -2.29
C VAL A 113 -5.92 14.42 -3.41
N GLN A 114 -5.92 15.75 -3.45
CA GLN A 114 -6.66 16.58 -4.39
C GLN A 114 -5.81 17.80 -4.72
N GLY A 115 -5.22 17.82 -5.92
CA GLY A 115 -4.28 18.87 -6.29
C GLY A 115 -3.06 18.91 -5.35
N ASP A 116 -2.88 20.05 -4.70
CA ASP A 116 -1.80 20.31 -3.73
C ASP A 116 -2.22 20.10 -2.26
N THR A 117 -3.31 19.39 -2.03
CA THR A 117 -3.87 19.21 -0.68
C THR A 117 -4.07 17.74 -0.37
N MET A 118 -3.66 17.32 0.84
CA MET A 118 -3.96 16.01 1.38
C MET A 118 -4.94 16.14 2.55
N HIS A 119 -6.04 15.40 2.47
CA HIS A 119 -7.13 15.36 3.45
C HIS A 119 -7.07 14.08 4.28
N SER A 120 -7.50 14.15 5.54
CA SER A 120 -7.61 12.99 6.43
C SER A 120 -9.04 12.79 6.96
N PHE A 121 -9.42 11.52 7.10
CA PHE A 121 -10.73 11.08 7.58
C PHE A 121 -10.57 9.99 8.64
N ASP A 122 -11.44 9.99 9.64
CA ASP A 122 -11.68 8.85 10.50
C ASP A 122 -12.69 7.91 9.82
N ILE A 123 -12.24 6.70 9.50
CA ILE A 123 -13.02 5.64 8.87
C ILE A 123 -13.19 4.43 9.79
N SER A 124 -12.94 4.58 11.09
CA SER A 124 -13.16 3.50 12.08
C SER A 124 -14.60 2.95 12.04
N ASN A 125 -15.55 3.77 11.60
CA ASN A 125 -16.87 3.36 11.16
C ASN A 125 -17.12 3.88 9.74
N PRO A 126 -16.94 3.06 8.68
CA PRO A 126 -17.05 3.51 7.30
C PRO A 126 -18.41 4.13 6.90
N THR A 127 -19.50 3.71 7.57
CA THR A 127 -20.84 4.26 7.30
C THR A 127 -21.04 5.68 7.85
N THR A 128 -20.20 6.11 8.78
CA THR A 128 -20.24 7.42 9.43
C THR A 128 -18.85 8.06 9.47
N ALA A 129 -18.08 7.89 8.40
CA ALA A 129 -16.75 8.46 8.28
C ALA A 129 -16.77 9.97 8.55
N GLN A 130 -15.70 10.49 9.15
CA GLN A 130 -15.64 11.88 9.58
C GLN A 130 -14.39 12.56 9.00
N TYR A 131 -14.57 13.70 8.39
CA TYR A 131 -13.47 14.57 8.00
C TYR A 131 -12.74 15.08 9.26
N LEU A 132 -11.40 15.02 9.24
CA LEU A 132 -10.57 15.43 10.37
C LEU A 132 -9.80 16.71 10.09
N SER A 133 -8.98 16.73 9.04
CA SER A 133 -8.13 17.87 8.72
C SER A 133 -7.59 17.78 7.30
N PHE A 134 -6.84 18.81 6.91
CA PHE A 134 -6.04 18.81 5.69
C PHE A 134 -4.65 19.40 5.94
N ILE A 135 -3.75 19.15 5.00
CA ILE A 135 -2.45 19.79 4.91
C ILE A 135 -2.19 20.16 3.44
N GLU A 136 -1.68 21.37 3.22
CA GLU A 136 -1.15 21.78 1.93
C GLU A 136 0.22 21.12 1.71
N VAL A 137 0.42 20.53 0.54
CA VAL A 137 1.68 19.96 0.07
C VAL A 137 2.15 20.77 -1.13
N ASP A 138 3.41 20.62 -1.51
CA ASP A 138 3.91 21.39 -2.64
C ASP A 138 3.49 20.72 -3.97
N ASP A 139 2.78 21.47 -4.83
CA ASP A 139 2.27 21.07 -6.15
C ASP A 139 1.34 19.83 -6.15
N ASN A 140 0.79 19.50 -7.32
CA ASN A 140 -0.14 18.39 -7.48
C ASN A 140 0.50 17.05 -7.16
N THR A 141 -0.20 16.26 -6.35
CA THR A 141 0.19 14.89 -6.02
C THR A 141 -0.39 13.90 -7.02
N SER A 142 0.45 13.02 -7.55
CA SER A 142 0.05 11.96 -8.47
C SER A 142 -0.51 10.75 -7.74
N LYS A 143 0.27 10.21 -6.80
CA LYS A 143 -0.05 9.01 -6.01
C LYS A 143 0.46 9.16 -4.58
N ILE A 144 -0.16 8.41 -3.66
CA ILE A 144 0.24 8.35 -2.25
C ILE A 144 0.35 6.92 -1.75
N PHE A 145 1.22 6.71 -0.79
CA PHE A 145 1.37 5.43 -0.11
C PHE A 145 1.44 5.62 1.40
N LEU A 146 0.58 4.94 2.14
CA LEU A 146 0.58 4.95 3.60
C LEU A 146 1.45 3.82 4.14
N SER A 147 2.46 4.17 4.94
CA SER A 147 3.28 3.20 5.66
C SER A 147 3.47 3.65 7.10
N ALA A 148 3.03 2.83 8.04
CA ALA A 148 3.02 3.15 9.47
C ALA A 148 2.33 4.52 9.75
N ASN A 149 3.08 5.48 10.28
CA ASN A 149 2.58 6.82 10.61
C ASN A 149 2.98 7.89 9.57
N TYR A 150 3.29 7.47 8.34
CA TYR A 150 3.72 8.38 7.28
C TYR A 150 2.98 8.10 5.98
N VAL A 151 2.58 9.18 5.31
CA VAL A 151 2.13 9.14 3.92
C VAL A 151 3.26 9.66 3.05
N TYR A 152 3.66 8.88 2.08
CA TYR A 152 4.63 9.21 1.04
C TYR A 152 3.87 9.67 -0.19
N LEU A 153 4.31 10.76 -0.79
CA LEU A 153 3.66 11.39 -1.93
C LEU A 153 4.61 11.44 -3.12
N ALA A 154 4.14 10.97 -4.27
CA ALA A 154 4.77 11.27 -5.56
C ALA A 154 4.14 12.55 -6.10
N THR A 155 4.94 13.62 -6.25
CA THR A 155 4.44 14.94 -6.62
C THR A 155 4.96 15.39 -7.98
N LYS A 156 4.25 16.32 -8.59
CA LYS A 156 4.63 16.95 -9.87
C LYS A 156 5.53 18.19 -9.68
N ASP A 157 5.93 18.47 -8.43
CA ASP A 157 6.90 19.51 -8.12
C ASP A 157 8.28 19.08 -8.62
N ALA A 158 8.85 19.87 -9.54
CA ALA A 158 10.13 19.60 -10.16
C ALA A 158 11.35 19.77 -9.24
N ASP A 159 11.12 20.20 -7.99
CA ASP A 159 12.15 20.37 -6.97
C ASP A 159 11.89 19.48 -5.73
N LYS A 160 10.83 18.67 -5.73
CA LYS A 160 10.39 17.84 -4.57
C LYS A 160 9.53 16.65 -5.00
N GLU A 161 10.02 15.83 -5.89
CA GLU A 161 9.29 14.72 -6.50
C GLU A 161 8.78 13.70 -5.48
N MET A 162 9.43 13.62 -4.31
CA MET A 162 8.94 12.83 -3.18
C MET A 162 8.78 13.72 -1.95
N GLN A 163 7.59 13.68 -1.34
CA GLN A 163 7.32 14.32 -0.06
C GLN A 163 6.83 13.30 0.96
N ILE A 164 7.06 13.57 2.25
CA ILE A 164 6.69 12.65 3.34
C ILE A 164 5.95 13.44 4.42
N VAL A 165 4.70 13.05 4.66
CA VAL A 165 3.85 13.65 5.67
C VAL A 165 3.72 12.72 6.87
N SER A 166 3.98 13.22 8.06
CA SER A 166 3.67 12.50 9.30
C SER A 166 2.18 12.59 9.59
N VAL A 167 1.57 11.44 9.75
CA VAL A 167 0.15 11.24 10.09
C VAL A 167 -0.03 10.59 11.46
N ALA A 168 0.99 10.62 12.31
CA ALA A 168 0.93 10.12 13.68
C ALA A 168 -0.22 10.74 14.50
N THR A 169 -0.64 11.95 14.12
CA THR A 169 -1.84 12.63 14.62
C THR A 169 -2.64 13.14 13.43
N PRO A 170 -3.63 12.38 12.92
CA PRO A 170 -4.33 12.71 11.66
C PRO A 170 -5.07 14.06 11.67
N THR A 171 -5.37 14.62 12.86
CA THR A 171 -5.95 15.96 13.02
C THR A 171 -4.91 17.09 12.93
N VAL A 172 -3.59 16.78 12.95
CA VAL A 172 -2.49 17.75 12.87
C VAL A 172 -1.34 17.13 12.09
N MET A 173 -1.55 16.93 10.80
CA MET A 173 -0.55 16.37 9.89
C MET A 173 0.63 17.33 9.68
N GLN A 174 1.82 16.83 9.41
CA GLN A 174 3.03 17.62 9.23
C GLN A 174 3.89 17.11 8.08
N LEU A 175 4.27 17.99 7.16
CA LEU A 175 5.31 17.70 6.16
C LEU A 175 6.66 17.59 6.91
N VAL A 176 7.29 16.42 6.85
CA VAL A 176 8.48 16.12 7.65
C VAL A 176 9.72 15.78 6.82
N GLY A 177 9.53 15.28 5.60
CA GLY A 177 10.62 14.90 4.71
C GLY A 177 10.28 15.20 3.24
N GLN A 178 11.33 15.34 2.44
CA GLN A 178 11.23 15.54 1.00
C GLN A 178 12.52 15.13 0.32
N TYR A 179 12.45 14.83 -0.97
CA TYR A 179 13.62 14.58 -1.81
C TYR A 179 13.46 15.29 -3.14
N ASN A 180 14.55 15.92 -3.58
CA ASN A 180 14.69 16.55 -4.89
C ASN A 180 15.61 15.68 -5.75
N LEU A 181 15.10 15.17 -6.85
CA LEU A 181 15.88 14.45 -7.86
C LEU A 181 16.66 15.42 -8.74
N ASP A 182 17.70 14.94 -9.39
CA ASP A 182 18.38 15.71 -10.42
C ASP A 182 17.47 15.85 -11.65
N GLY A 183 17.33 17.07 -12.16
CA GLY A 183 16.46 17.39 -13.29
C GLY A 183 15.12 17.99 -12.87
N SER A 184 14.26 18.29 -13.83
CA SER A 184 12.89 18.77 -13.58
C SER A 184 11.92 17.62 -13.82
N LEU A 185 11.96 16.64 -12.94
CA LEU A 185 11.16 15.43 -13.04
C LEU A 185 9.77 15.63 -12.42
N LYS A 186 8.89 14.69 -12.64
CA LYS A 186 7.57 14.62 -11.98
C LYS A 186 7.33 13.21 -11.50
N GLY A 187 7.07 13.05 -10.20
CA GLY A 187 6.70 11.77 -9.62
C GLY A 187 5.36 11.27 -10.17
N THR A 188 5.32 9.99 -10.52
CA THR A 188 4.11 9.33 -11.04
C THR A 188 3.50 8.39 -10.03
N ASP A 189 4.34 7.59 -9.34
CA ASP A 189 3.88 6.63 -8.32
C ASP A 189 4.92 6.47 -7.22
N VAL A 190 4.46 6.06 -6.03
CA VAL A 190 5.30 5.85 -4.84
C VAL A 190 4.77 4.67 -4.02
N ALA A 191 5.68 3.83 -3.53
CA ALA A 191 5.34 2.78 -2.56
C ALA A 191 6.48 2.58 -1.56
N VAL A 192 6.16 1.96 -0.41
CA VAL A 192 7.14 1.72 0.66
C VAL A 192 7.05 0.28 1.12
N ARG A 193 8.21 -0.35 1.27
CA ARG A 193 8.33 -1.68 1.87
C ARG A 193 9.49 -1.72 2.86
N GLY A 194 9.17 -1.95 4.12
CA GLY A 194 10.15 -1.88 5.20
C GLY A 194 10.75 -0.49 5.32
N SER A 195 12.07 -0.39 5.20
CA SER A 195 12.81 0.89 5.22
C SER A 195 13.13 1.45 3.84
N ARG A 196 12.56 0.90 2.78
CA ARG A 196 12.80 1.36 1.41
C ARG A 196 11.54 2.01 0.83
N ALA A 197 11.71 3.21 0.28
CA ALA A 197 10.72 3.83 -0.60
C ALA A 197 11.16 3.68 -2.06
N TYR A 198 10.19 3.52 -2.92
CA TYR A 198 10.32 3.39 -4.36
C TYR A 198 9.52 4.51 -5.00
N LEU A 199 10.08 5.18 -5.98
CA LEU A 199 9.45 6.28 -6.70
C LEU A 199 9.65 6.09 -8.19
N SER A 200 8.59 6.28 -8.96
CA SER A 200 8.67 6.39 -10.41
C SER A 200 8.39 7.81 -10.89
N THR A 201 8.86 8.13 -12.10
CA THR A 201 8.72 9.46 -12.69
C THR A 201 8.25 9.40 -14.15
N GLU A 202 7.82 10.57 -14.67
CA GLU A 202 7.62 10.77 -16.10
C GLU A 202 8.98 10.68 -16.83
N ASN A 203 8.96 10.22 -18.10
CA ASN A 203 10.18 10.19 -18.92
C ASN A 203 10.63 11.61 -19.27
N SER A 204 11.87 11.93 -18.92
CA SER A 204 12.51 13.19 -19.27
C SER A 204 13.46 13.07 -20.47
N GLY A 205 13.78 11.84 -20.90
CA GLY A 205 14.76 11.51 -21.93
C GLY A 205 16.22 11.78 -21.53
N SER A 206 16.49 12.06 -20.25
CA SER A 206 17.84 12.41 -19.77
C SER A 206 18.16 11.92 -18.36
N TYR A 207 17.15 11.51 -17.60
CA TYR A 207 17.27 11.06 -16.22
C TYR A 207 16.44 9.78 -16.04
N PRO A 208 16.85 8.89 -15.12
CA PRO A 208 16.13 7.66 -14.82
C PRO A 208 14.65 7.88 -14.44
N GLU A 209 13.82 6.88 -14.62
CA GLU A 209 12.40 6.92 -14.28
C GLU A 209 12.07 6.10 -13.04
N PHE A 210 13.05 5.39 -12.46
CA PHE A 210 12.80 4.60 -11.27
C PHE A 210 13.91 4.77 -10.22
N TYR A 211 13.51 4.98 -8.96
CA TYR A 211 14.40 5.34 -7.85
C TYR A 211 14.09 4.54 -6.59
N ILE A 212 15.12 4.21 -5.82
CA ILE A 212 15.00 3.54 -4.51
C ILE A 212 15.69 4.37 -3.44
N PHE A 213 15.00 4.60 -2.32
CA PHE A 213 15.49 5.38 -1.19
C PHE A 213 15.54 4.56 0.09
N ASP A 214 16.48 4.84 0.97
CA ASP A 214 16.41 4.50 2.39
C ASP A 214 15.56 5.55 3.10
N VAL A 215 14.46 5.10 3.70
CA VAL A 215 13.52 5.91 4.49
C VAL A 215 13.43 5.40 5.93
N SER A 216 14.46 4.70 6.42
CA SER A 216 14.58 4.34 7.84
C SER A 216 14.49 5.57 8.76
N ASN A 217 14.89 6.72 8.24
CA ASN A 217 14.61 8.03 8.81
C ASN A 217 13.79 8.87 7.81
N PRO A 218 12.45 8.92 7.91
CA PRO A 218 11.60 9.63 6.96
C PRO A 218 11.86 11.13 6.84
N ILE A 219 12.50 11.75 7.84
CA ILE A 219 12.85 13.17 7.81
C ILE A 219 14.02 13.45 6.85
N ASN A 220 14.84 12.45 6.57
CA ASN A 220 16.01 12.60 5.72
C ASN A 220 16.17 11.35 4.83
N PRO A 221 15.33 11.21 3.77
CA PRO A 221 15.46 10.11 2.82
C PRO A 221 16.79 10.16 2.09
N ILE A 222 17.38 8.99 1.80
CA ILE A 222 18.69 8.84 1.15
C ILE A 222 18.52 8.01 -0.12
N LEU A 223 18.93 8.51 -1.28
CA LEU A 223 18.91 7.76 -2.52
C LEU A 223 19.89 6.57 -2.42
N LEU A 224 19.38 5.37 -2.68
CA LEU A 224 20.15 4.11 -2.71
C LEU A 224 20.52 3.70 -4.14
N GLY A 225 19.63 3.95 -5.10
CA GLY A 225 19.86 3.56 -6.47
C GLY A 225 18.78 4.11 -7.41
N GLU A 226 19.11 4.09 -8.70
CA GLU A 226 18.26 4.58 -9.78
C GLU A 226 18.38 3.67 -10.99
N HIS A 227 17.36 3.62 -11.83
CA HIS A 227 17.34 2.79 -13.02
C HIS A 227 16.63 3.50 -14.18
N GLU A 228 17.33 3.55 -15.31
CA GLU A 228 16.80 4.08 -16.57
C GLU A 228 15.85 3.07 -17.19
N ILE A 229 14.60 3.44 -17.35
CA ILE A 229 13.58 2.65 -18.05
C ILE A 229 13.50 3.08 -19.51
N GLY A 230 13.69 4.37 -19.79
CA GLY A 230 13.62 4.97 -21.12
C GLY A 230 12.21 5.34 -21.57
N GLU A 231 11.20 5.04 -20.75
CA GLU A 231 9.80 5.41 -20.98
C GLU A 231 9.12 5.76 -19.66
N MET A 232 8.00 6.49 -19.72
CA MET A 232 7.22 6.83 -18.55
C MET A 232 6.72 5.59 -17.80
N VAL A 233 6.89 5.58 -16.49
CA VAL A 233 6.28 4.59 -15.59
C VAL A 233 5.01 5.19 -15.01
N HIS A 234 3.85 4.61 -15.31
CA HIS A 234 2.53 5.09 -14.83
C HIS A 234 2.21 4.63 -13.42
N SER A 235 2.49 3.36 -13.16
CA SER A 235 2.24 2.71 -11.88
C SER A 235 3.22 1.57 -11.65
N PHE A 236 3.38 1.15 -10.41
CA PHE A 236 4.17 -0.04 -10.12
C PHE A 236 3.64 -0.80 -8.89
N SER A 237 4.02 -2.06 -8.79
CA SER A 237 3.72 -2.90 -7.64
C SER A 237 4.97 -3.63 -7.15
N ILE A 238 5.04 -3.89 -5.83
CA ILE A 238 6.19 -4.53 -5.18
C ILE A 238 5.83 -5.98 -4.85
N VAL A 239 6.56 -6.93 -5.43
CA VAL A 239 6.33 -8.36 -5.17
C VAL A 239 7.66 -9.07 -4.87
N GLY A 240 7.87 -9.46 -3.62
CA GLY A 240 9.15 -10.05 -3.22
C GLY A 240 10.33 -9.11 -3.51
N PRO A 241 11.39 -9.58 -4.17
CA PRO A 241 12.53 -8.75 -4.58
C PRO A 241 12.29 -8.02 -5.90
N TYR A 242 11.09 -8.11 -6.48
CA TYR A 242 10.77 -7.58 -7.79
C TYR A 242 9.88 -6.35 -7.71
N ILE A 243 10.06 -5.47 -8.68
CA ILE A 243 9.14 -4.38 -9.00
C ILE A 243 8.52 -4.68 -10.37
N LEU A 244 7.21 -4.56 -10.42
CA LEU A 244 6.42 -4.64 -11.64
C LEU A 244 6.12 -3.22 -12.08
N LEU A 245 6.59 -2.81 -13.23
CA LEU A 245 6.46 -1.44 -13.76
C LEU A 245 5.48 -1.41 -14.92
N GLY A 246 4.43 -0.61 -14.80
CA GLY A 246 3.52 -0.29 -15.89
C GLY A 246 4.06 0.86 -16.72
N THR A 247 4.37 0.63 -17.99
CA THR A 247 5.11 1.57 -18.84
C THR A 247 4.39 1.91 -20.14
N ASN A 248 4.94 2.91 -20.86
CA ASN A 248 4.56 3.25 -22.22
C ASN A 248 5.34 2.49 -23.29
N PHE A 249 6.19 1.53 -22.91
CA PHE A 249 6.94 0.77 -23.90
C PHE A 249 6.00 0.04 -24.86
N LEU A 250 6.25 0.18 -26.15
CA LEU A 250 5.56 -0.60 -27.17
C LEU A 250 6.09 -2.03 -27.13
N ASN A 251 5.20 -3.00 -26.89
CA ASN A 251 5.43 -4.44 -26.76
C ASN A 251 6.09 -4.91 -25.45
N GLU A 252 6.26 -4.04 -24.47
CA GLU A 252 6.68 -4.37 -23.10
C GLU A 252 6.00 -3.40 -22.12
N GLU A 253 4.67 -3.31 -22.14
CA GLU A 253 3.89 -2.40 -21.32
C GLU A 253 3.95 -2.75 -19.84
N LEU A 254 4.33 -3.99 -19.51
CA LEU A 254 4.64 -4.44 -18.15
C LEU A 254 6.07 -4.96 -18.10
N VAL A 255 6.92 -4.30 -17.31
CA VAL A 255 8.33 -4.66 -17.09
C VAL A 255 8.51 -5.22 -15.70
N VAL A 256 9.33 -6.29 -15.54
CA VAL A 256 9.71 -6.87 -14.25
C VAL A 256 11.17 -6.56 -13.96
N LEU A 257 11.41 -5.85 -12.88
CA LEU A 257 12.74 -5.41 -12.45
C LEU A 257 13.13 -6.12 -11.13
N ASP A 258 14.27 -6.82 -11.10
CA ASP A 258 14.87 -7.31 -9.86
C ASP A 258 15.59 -6.15 -9.16
N VAL A 259 15.19 -5.87 -7.93
CA VAL A 259 15.71 -4.79 -7.08
C VAL A 259 16.34 -5.31 -5.78
N SER A 260 16.74 -6.58 -5.77
CA SER A 260 17.43 -7.20 -4.61
C SER A 260 18.64 -6.37 -4.18
N ASP A 261 19.42 -5.91 -5.16
CA ASP A 261 20.50 -4.94 -4.97
C ASP A 261 20.10 -3.58 -5.60
N PRO A 262 19.82 -2.55 -4.80
CA PRO A 262 19.46 -1.23 -5.33
C PRO A 262 20.51 -0.58 -6.24
N LEU A 263 21.77 -0.98 -6.13
CA LEU A 263 22.86 -0.47 -6.97
C LEU A 263 22.96 -1.19 -8.32
N VAL A 264 22.32 -2.34 -8.46
CA VAL A 264 22.40 -3.19 -9.67
C VAL A 264 21.01 -3.76 -9.96
N MET A 265 20.09 -2.89 -10.36
CA MET A 265 18.75 -3.30 -10.78
C MET A 265 18.80 -3.92 -12.17
N ILE A 266 18.08 -5.02 -12.38
CA ILE A 266 18.13 -5.81 -13.64
C ILE A 266 16.71 -6.10 -14.11
N GLN A 267 16.39 -5.73 -15.35
CA GLN A 267 15.18 -6.19 -16.00
C GLN A 267 15.27 -7.71 -16.24
N VAL A 268 14.34 -8.46 -15.69
CA VAL A 268 14.31 -9.93 -15.76
C VAL A 268 13.22 -10.47 -16.68
N SER A 269 12.19 -9.68 -16.94
CA SER A 269 11.09 -10.04 -17.85
C SER A 269 10.36 -8.81 -18.34
N GLY A 270 9.56 -8.97 -19.40
CA GLY A 270 8.62 -7.99 -19.93
C GLY A 270 7.45 -8.70 -20.60
N PHE A 271 6.27 -8.05 -20.54
CA PHE A 271 5.03 -8.59 -21.12
C PHE A 271 4.42 -7.54 -22.05
N ASN A 272 4.03 -8.01 -23.23
CA ASN A 272 3.29 -7.22 -24.20
C ASN A 272 1.79 -7.28 -23.87
N LEU A 273 1.21 -6.17 -23.55
CA LEU A 273 -0.20 -6.00 -23.24
C LEU A 273 -0.85 -5.07 -24.26
N THR A 274 -2.17 -5.01 -24.23
CA THR A 274 -2.92 -4.08 -25.08
C THR A 274 -3.15 -2.78 -24.32
N GLY A 275 -2.36 -1.74 -24.63
CA GLY A 275 -2.42 -0.44 -23.97
C GLY A 275 -1.50 -0.33 -22.75
N TYR A 276 -1.27 0.89 -22.29
CA TYR A 276 -0.41 1.20 -21.15
C TYR A 276 -1.02 0.71 -19.84
N VAL A 277 -0.22 0.18 -18.94
CA VAL A 277 -0.68 -0.24 -17.62
C VAL A 277 -0.81 1.00 -16.73
N LEU A 278 -2.03 1.36 -16.37
CA LEU A 278 -2.34 2.56 -15.59
C LEU A 278 -2.44 2.30 -14.09
N GLY A 279 -2.92 1.11 -13.72
CA GLY A 279 -2.99 0.65 -12.34
C GLY A 279 -2.71 -0.83 -12.25
N MET A 280 -2.20 -1.29 -11.12
CA MET A 280 -1.97 -2.70 -10.90
C MET A 280 -2.04 -3.10 -9.43
N SER A 281 -2.48 -4.33 -9.22
CA SER A 281 -2.37 -5.05 -7.96
C SER A 281 -1.64 -6.36 -8.22
N ALA A 282 -0.80 -6.80 -7.33
CA ALA A 282 -0.08 -8.05 -7.53
C ALA A 282 0.15 -8.79 -6.21
N ASN A 283 0.14 -10.10 -6.31
CA ASN A 283 0.58 -11.02 -5.27
C ASN A 283 1.69 -11.93 -5.80
N CYS A 284 2.11 -12.90 -5.00
CA CYS A 284 3.24 -13.76 -5.35
C CYS A 284 2.99 -14.71 -6.54
N SER A 285 1.78 -14.77 -7.07
CA SER A 285 1.41 -15.72 -8.13
C SER A 285 0.81 -15.03 -9.34
N LEU A 286 0.12 -13.92 -9.12
CA LEU A 286 -0.69 -13.25 -10.14
C LEU A 286 -0.47 -11.73 -10.11
N ILE A 287 -0.51 -11.16 -11.30
CA ILE A 287 -0.51 -9.72 -11.53
C ILE A 287 -1.87 -9.38 -12.14
N TYR A 288 -2.53 -8.39 -11.57
CA TYR A 288 -3.78 -7.83 -12.05
C TYR A 288 -3.46 -6.45 -12.61
N ALA A 289 -3.67 -6.23 -13.88
CA ALA A 289 -3.30 -4.99 -14.56
C ALA A 289 -4.52 -4.35 -15.23
N ALA A 290 -4.75 -3.08 -14.89
CA ALA A 290 -5.70 -2.20 -15.54
C ALA A 290 -4.99 -1.40 -16.63
N THR A 291 -5.51 -1.42 -17.86
CA THR A 291 -4.82 -0.81 -19.00
C THR A 291 -5.67 0.22 -19.75
N SER A 292 -4.98 1.06 -20.51
CA SER A 292 -5.60 2.03 -21.43
C SER A 292 -6.11 1.41 -22.75
N GLY A 293 -6.09 0.08 -22.87
CA GLY A 293 -6.62 -0.64 -24.04
C GLY A 293 -8.13 -0.37 -24.25
N ASN A 294 -8.60 -0.55 -25.49
CA ASN A 294 -10.02 -0.32 -25.82
C ASN A 294 -10.80 -1.60 -26.08
N GLN A 295 -10.22 -2.76 -25.87
CA GLN A 295 -10.86 -4.07 -26.09
C GLN A 295 -10.36 -5.15 -25.13
N GLU A 296 -9.26 -4.89 -24.45
CA GLU A 296 -8.66 -5.77 -23.44
C GLU A 296 -8.09 -4.83 -22.38
N GLU A 297 -8.93 -4.39 -21.43
CA GLU A 297 -8.60 -3.37 -20.46
C GLU A 297 -8.08 -3.97 -19.16
N PHE A 298 -8.40 -5.23 -18.87
CA PHE A 298 -8.00 -5.92 -17.66
C PHE A 298 -7.30 -7.24 -17.96
N PHE A 299 -6.11 -7.43 -17.37
CA PHE A 299 -5.30 -8.63 -17.51
C PHE A 299 -5.04 -9.29 -16.19
N ILE A 300 -5.06 -10.62 -16.19
CA ILE A 300 -4.51 -11.45 -15.11
C ILE A 300 -3.33 -12.23 -15.70
N ILE A 301 -2.15 -12.00 -15.14
CA ILE A 301 -0.91 -12.53 -15.67
C ILE A 301 -0.32 -13.46 -14.61
N SER A 302 -0.14 -14.73 -14.98
CA SER A 302 0.65 -15.69 -14.20
C SER A 302 2.10 -15.61 -14.63
N THR A 303 3.02 -15.52 -13.70
CA THR A 303 4.45 -15.49 -14.01
C THR A 303 5.24 -16.36 -13.03
N GLU A 304 6.13 -17.19 -13.60
CA GLU A 304 7.10 -17.97 -12.82
C GLU A 304 8.30 -17.10 -12.38
N VAL A 305 8.46 -15.90 -12.95
CA VAL A 305 9.57 -14.99 -12.66
C VAL A 305 9.39 -14.34 -11.29
N VAL A 306 8.15 -14.01 -10.93
CA VAL A 306 7.83 -13.42 -9.62
C VAL A 306 7.52 -14.55 -8.63
N ASN A 307 8.56 -15.22 -8.17
CA ASN A 307 8.44 -16.22 -7.12
C ASN A 307 8.75 -15.56 -5.76
N CYS A 308 7.74 -15.41 -4.94
CA CYS A 308 7.93 -14.99 -3.55
C CYS A 308 8.29 -16.23 -2.71
N GLU A 309 9.49 -16.75 -2.86
CA GLU A 309 10.01 -17.61 -1.82
C GLU A 309 10.22 -16.78 -0.56
N TYR A 310 9.24 -16.79 0.32
CA TYR A 310 9.42 -16.28 1.67
C TYR A 310 10.43 -17.17 2.38
N ALA A 311 11.31 -16.57 3.16
CA ALA A 311 12.12 -17.36 4.08
C ALA A 311 11.16 -18.17 4.98
N ASP A 312 11.42 -19.48 5.12
CA ASP A 312 10.61 -20.39 5.95
C ASP A 312 10.41 -19.85 7.38
N ILE A 313 11.31 -18.99 7.83
CA ILE A 313 11.26 -18.36 9.14
C ILE A 313 11.79 -16.92 9.03
N GLY A 314 10.98 -15.95 9.45
CA GLY A 314 11.38 -14.58 9.74
C GLY A 314 11.42 -14.33 11.24
N GLU A 315 12.41 -13.60 11.74
CA GLU A 315 12.49 -13.22 13.15
C GLU A 315 12.53 -11.69 13.29
N LEU A 316 11.71 -11.17 14.20
CA LEU A 316 11.71 -9.77 14.60
C LEU A 316 11.97 -9.69 16.11
N GLU A 317 12.99 -8.95 16.53
CA GLU A 317 13.20 -8.59 17.93
C GLU A 317 12.78 -7.15 18.16
N SER A 318 11.93 -6.91 19.16
CA SER A 318 11.43 -5.57 19.48
C SER A 318 12.52 -4.68 20.10
N SER A 319 12.29 -3.36 20.04
CA SER A 319 13.01 -2.44 20.91
C SER A 319 12.74 -2.73 22.39
N THR A 320 13.58 -2.19 23.29
CA THR A 320 13.42 -2.36 24.72
C THR A 320 12.25 -1.49 25.23
N PHE A 321 11.25 -2.13 25.82
CA PHE A 321 10.18 -1.45 26.53
C PHE A 321 10.57 -1.26 27.99
N ASP A 322 10.46 -0.05 28.53
CA ASP A 322 10.71 0.31 29.93
C ASP A 322 9.37 0.51 30.66
N THR A 323 9.05 -0.33 31.61
CA THR A 323 7.83 -0.24 32.43
C THR A 323 7.90 0.86 33.50
N GLY A 324 9.08 1.46 33.71
CA GLY A 324 9.30 2.48 34.74
C GLY A 324 9.42 1.92 36.17
N SER A 325 9.27 0.61 36.38
CA SER A 325 9.30 -0.03 37.71
C SER A 325 10.03 -1.37 37.67
N ASP A 326 10.76 -1.70 38.70
CA ASP A 326 11.39 -3.01 38.95
C ASP A 326 10.46 -3.98 39.71
N GLN A 327 9.23 -3.57 40.03
CA GLN A 327 8.20 -4.39 40.67
C GLN A 327 7.03 -4.62 39.73
N VAL A 328 7.28 -5.32 38.62
CA VAL A 328 6.29 -5.54 37.53
C VAL A 328 5.94 -7.03 37.45
N ALA A 329 4.67 -7.28 37.20
CA ALA A 329 4.16 -8.58 36.77
C ALA A 329 3.57 -8.44 35.36
N TYR A 330 4.07 -9.21 34.43
CA TYR A 330 3.51 -9.35 33.10
C TYR A 330 2.48 -10.48 33.14
N ASN A 331 1.22 -10.20 32.85
CA ASN A 331 0.15 -11.13 33.09
C ASN A 331 -0.42 -11.75 31.83
N TRP A 332 -0.42 -10.99 30.71
CA TRP A 332 -1.13 -11.36 29.51
C TRP A 332 -0.41 -10.88 28.27
N ILE A 333 -0.37 -11.71 27.24
CA ILE A 333 0.06 -11.36 25.90
C ILE A 333 -1.06 -11.64 24.93
N ALA A 334 -1.41 -10.69 24.10
CA ALA A 334 -2.30 -10.83 22.95
C ALA A 334 -1.71 -10.07 21.79
N PHE A 335 -2.01 -10.46 20.59
CA PHE A 335 -1.59 -9.77 19.38
C PHE A 335 -2.75 -9.77 18.37
N THR A 336 -2.68 -8.91 17.41
CA THR A 336 -3.57 -8.90 16.25
C THR A 336 -2.73 -8.92 15.01
N GLY A 337 -3.06 -9.79 14.08
CA GLY A 337 -2.33 -9.96 12.84
C GLY A 337 -3.16 -10.63 11.78
N THR A 338 -2.66 -10.66 10.55
CA THR A 338 -3.20 -11.51 9.50
C THR A 338 -2.18 -12.59 9.24
N GLU A 339 -2.60 -13.84 9.40
CA GLU A 339 -1.80 -15.01 9.05
C GLU A 339 -2.25 -15.50 7.67
N PRO A 340 -1.48 -15.27 6.59
CA PRO A 340 -1.75 -15.91 5.32
C PRO A 340 -1.80 -17.43 5.43
N LEU A 341 -2.47 -18.10 4.50
CA LEU A 341 -2.57 -19.56 4.48
C LEU A 341 -1.18 -20.19 4.60
N ASP A 342 -1.07 -21.21 5.44
CA ASP A 342 0.18 -21.96 5.73
C ASP A 342 1.28 -21.13 6.43
N THR A 343 0.93 -19.99 7.03
CA THR A 343 1.84 -19.22 7.88
C THR A 343 1.38 -19.20 9.34
N SER A 344 2.27 -18.86 10.25
CA SER A 344 1.94 -18.67 11.67
C SER A 344 2.85 -17.63 12.31
N ILE A 345 2.24 -16.80 13.17
CA ILE A 345 2.96 -15.85 14.02
C ILE A 345 3.06 -16.44 15.42
N ARG A 346 4.25 -16.35 16.03
CA ARG A 346 4.49 -16.86 17.36
C ARG A 346 5.47 -15.96 18.11
N PHE A 347 5.28 -15.84 19.41
CA PHE A 347 6.06 -14.92 20.22
C PHE A 347 6.82 -15.62 21.35
N GLN A 348 7.95 -15.02 21.70
CA GLN A 348 8.66 -15.25 22.96
C GLN A 348 8.89 -13.92 23.66
N LEU A 349 8.98 -13.95 24.97
CA LEU A 349 9.26 -12.79 25.80
C LEU A 349 10.63 -12.92 26.48
N ALA A 350 11.34 -11.80 26.59
CA ALA A 350 12.51 -11.66 27.41
C ALA A 350 12.37 -10.46 28.34
N THR A 351 12.79 -10.61 29.58
CA THR A 351 12.76 -9.52 30.57
C THR A 351 14.11 -9.39 31.27
N SER A 352 14.44 -8.18 31.72
CA SER A 352 15.69 -7.86 32.38
C SER A 352 15.55 -6.64 33.31
N ASN A 353 16.38 -6.53 34.33
CA ASN A 353 16.54 -5.30 35.10
C ASN A 353 17.63 -4.36 34.54
N ASN A 354 18.23 -4.75 33.41
CA ASN A 354 19.18 -3.94 32.68
C ASN A 354 18.62 -3.65 31.28
N SER A 355 18.56 -2.39 30.86
CA SER A 355 18.06 -1.97 29.55
C SER A 355 18.84 -2.54 28.35
N LEU A 356 20.05 -3.02 28.58
CA LEU A 356 20.89 -3.67 27.58
C LEU A 356 20.85 -5.20 27.63
N GLY A 357 20.03 -5.79 28.52
CA GLY A 357 19.94 -7.24 28.69
C GLY A 357 20.86 -7.79 29.79
N PRO A 358 21.11 -9.10 29.87
CA PRO A 358 20.87 -10.08 28.78
C PRO A 358 19.39 -10.34 28.50
N TRP A 359 19.09 -10.72 27.25
CA TRP A 359 17.75 -11.02 26.77
C TRP A 359 17.62 -12.52 26.53
N ASN A 360 16.94 -13.22 27.43
CA ASN A 360 16.66 -14.64 27.34
C ASN A 360 15.19 -14.81 26.91
N PHE A 361 14.96 -15.04 25.63
CA PHE A 361 13.62 -15.23 25.06
C PHE A 361 13.08 -16.60 25.41
N VAL A 362 11.90 -16.63 26.01
CA VAL A 362 11.21 -17.86 26.43
C VAL A 362 9.70 -17.77 26.15
N GLY A 363 9.09 -18.92 25.92
CA GLY A 363 7.65 -19.04 25.77
C GLY A 363 6.94 -19.35 27.09
N PRO A 364 5.66 -19.80 27.05
CA PRO A 364 4.81 -19.95 28.22
C PRO A 364 5.32 -20.97 29.23
N ASP A 365 6.08 -21.97 28.84
CA ASP A 365 6.68 -22.96 29.74
C ASP A 365 8.08 -22.55 30.30
N GLY A 366 8.58 -21.37 29.88
CA GLY A 366 9.86 -20.85 30.28
C GLY A 366 11.06 -21.41 29.51
N THR A 367 10.83 -22.10 28.41
CA THR A 367 11.89 -22.61 27.53
C THR A 367 12.02 -21.79 26.25
N ALA A 368 13.20 -21.83 25.61
CA ALA A 368 13.44 -21.22 24.31
C ALA A 368 12.80 -22.00 23.14
N THR A 369 12.12 -23.09 23.41
CA THR A 369 11.48 -23.95 22.40
C THR A 369 9.95 -23.86 22.41
N SER A 370 9.37 -23.17 23.38
CA SER A 370 7.93 -22.87 23.42
C SER A 370 7.63 -21.44 22.96
N TYR A 371 6.40 -21.19 22.51
CA TYR A 371 5.96 -19.92 21.93
C TYR A 371 4.53 -19.62 22.36
N TYR A 372 4.21 -18.35 22.53
CA TYR A 372 2.85 -17.82 22.60
C TYR A 372 2.28 -17.77 21.19
N THR A 373 1.11 -18.35 20.96
CA THR A 373 0.49 -18.53 19.63
C THR A 373 -0.97 -18.15 19.55
N ASP A 374 -1.64 -17.88 20.69
CA ASP A 374 -3.07 -17.54 20.70
C ASP A 374 -3.26 -16.03 20.52
N GLU A 375 -3.82 -15.62 19.37
CA GLU A 375 -4.15 -14.23 19.08
C GLU A 375 -5.13 -13.63 20.08
N SER A 376 -6.08 -14.44 20.58
CA SER A 376 -7.05 -14.01 21.59
C SER A 376 -6.41 -13.72 22.95
N GLY A 377 -5.18 -14.20 23.14
CA GLY A 377 -4.30 -13.94 24.25
C GLY A 377 -4.06 -15.12 25.19
N GLU A 378 -2.86 -15.17 25.71
CA GLU A 378 -2.36 -16.18 26.63
C GLU A 378 -1.86 -15.58 27.94
N LEU A 379 -1.94 -16.36 29.02
CA LEU A 379 -1.34 -15.97 30.30
C LEU A 379 0.21 -16.07 30.22
N ILE A 380 0.87 -15.01 30.60
CA ILE A 380 2.33 -15.01 30.75
C ILE A 380 2.66 -15.71 32.08
N ASN A 381 3.56 -16.69 32.01
CA ASN A 381 4.03 -17.34 33.21
C ASN A 381 4.94 -16.37 34.00
N TYR A 382 4.36 -15.75 35.03
CA TYR A 382 5.00 -14.72 35.84
C TYR A 382 6.30 -15.18 36.50
N THR A 383 6.51 -16.47 36.71
CA THR A 383 7.70 -16.98 37.38
C THR A 383 8.98 -16.70 36.60
N HIS A 384 8.88 -16.51 35.29
CA HIS A 384 10.04 -16.22 34.42
C HIS A 384 10.27 -14.73 34.20
N HIS A 385 9.25 -13.88 34.49
CA HIS A 385 9.26 -12.47 34.14
C HIS A 385 8.98 -11.51 35.32
N LEU A 386 8.87 -12.04 36.54
CA LEU A 386 8.53 -11.26 37.73
C LEU A 386 9.65 -10.29 38.12
N ASN A 387 9.27 -9.08 38.50
CA ASN A 387 10.20 -8.05 39.03
C ASN A 387 11.33 -7.67 38.06
N GLN A 388 11.03 -7.63 36.78
CA GLN A 388 11.93 -7.21 35.70
C GLN A 388 11.42 -5.93 35.04
N ARG A 389 12.21 -4.87 35.06
CA ARG A 389 11.79 -3.54 34.59
C ARG A 389 11.63 -3.45 33.07
N TYR A 390 12.53 -4.08 32.33
CA TYR A 390 12.59 -3.99 30.89
C TYR A 390 12.09 -5.25 30.23
N MET A 391 11.43 -5.11 29.09
CA MET A 391 10.89 -6.20 28.30
C MET A 391 11.23 -6.06 26.83
N ARG A 392 11.43 -7.18 26.16
CA ARG A 392 11.41 -7.34 24.71
C ARG A 392 10.57 -8.54 24.33
N TYR A 393 10.06 -8.52 23.12
CA TYR A 393 9.48 -9.71 22.47
C TYR A 393 10.25 -10.03 21.18
N LYS A 394 10.12 -11.26 20.78
CA LYS A 394 10.69 -11.77 19.55
C LYS A 394 9.64 -12.54 18.78
#